data_fc10cfba1ca13028c65c947d408fb725
#
_entry.id   fc10cfba1ca13028c65c947d408fb725
#
_cell.length_a   1.000
_cell.length_b   1.000
_cell.length_c   1.000
_cell.angle_alpha   90.00
_cell.angle_beta   90.00
_cell.angle_gamma   90.00
#
_symmetry.space_group_name_H-M   'P 1'
#
loop_
_entity.id
_entity.type
_entity.pdbx_description
1 polymer ?
#
loop_
_entity_poly.entity_id
_entity_poly.type
_entity_poly.pdbx_seq_one_letter_code
_entity_poly.pdbx_strand_id
1 'polypeptide(L)'
;MALLFLSSCSKTNLENKKLIIYNNKLGNIIKEFPIKDGDFFSIGFIHSVNKSPVIDYYNFNQDNEIYVYKTIYYNYGAGVESELENEETLKYGDDGSMIIENINKKINPLLYYISNLYDHKFRINDGEEISLWDVCGKNITIRIEIK
;
A
#
# COMPACT_ATOMS: atom_id res chain seq x y z
N MET A 1 13.23 -28.96 49.03
CA MET A 1 13.99 -28.57 47.83
C MET A 1 13.01 -27.88 46.87
N ALA A 2 12.99 -26.54 46.88
CA ALA A 2 12.03 -25.75 46.11
C ALA A 2 12.67 -25.39 44.77
N LEU A 3 12.04 -25.78 43.67
CA LEU A 3 12.46 -25.47 42.31
C LEU A 3 11.85 -24.10 41.89
N LEU A 4 12.70 -23.09 41.86
CA LEU A 4 12.32 -21.77 41.30
C LEU A 4 12.32 -21.85 39.79
N PHE A 5 11.14 -21.82 39.17
CA PHE A 5 11.00 -21.55 37.73
C PHE A 5 11.19 -20.05 37.46
N LEU A 6 12.37 -19.68 36.94
CA LEU A 6 12.59 -18.36 36.37
C LEU A 6 11.89 -18.31 35.04
N SER A 7 10.69 -17.71 35.00
CA SER A 7 10.02 -17.34 33.78
C SER A 7 10.80 -16.19 33.12
N SER A 8 11.60 -16.53 32.11
CA SER A 8 12.22 -15.54 31.22
C SER A 8 11.14 -14.88 30.38
N CYS A 9 10.67 -13.73 30.82
CA CYS A 9 9.82 -12.85 30.01
C CYS A 9 10.72 -12.20 28.97
N SER A 10 10.80 -12.79 27.78
CA SER A 10 11.41 -12.13 26.63
C SER A 10 10.56 -10.91 26.29
N LYS A 11 11.06 -9.71 26.61
CA LYS A 11 10.55 -8.46 26.07
C LYS A 11 10.76 -8.51 24.56
N THR A 12 9.73 -8.87 23.80
CA THR A 12 9.66 -8.57 22.39
C THR A 12 9.75 -7.05 22.26
N ASN A 13 10.88 -6.55 21.79
CA ASN A 13 10.98 -5.19 21.30
C ASN A 13 9.98 -5.11 20.15
N LEU A 14 8.81 -4.55 20.40
CA LEU A 14 7.92 -4.06 19.36
C LEU A 14 8.66 -2.91 18.70
N GLU A 15 9.42 -3.20 17.65
CA GLU A 15 9.95 -2.14 16.79
C GLU A 15 8.76 -1.36 16.29
N ASN A 16 8.69 -0.08 16.65
CA ASN A 16 7.65 0.84 16.24
C ASN A 16 7.87 1.17 14.76
N LYS A 17 7.46 0.28 13.87
CA LYS A 17 7.52 0.52 12.43
C LYS A 17 6.61 1.68 12.04
N LYS A 18 7.03 2.42 11.04
CA LYS A 18 6.27 3.54 10.49
C LYS A 18 6.19 3.44 8.98
N LEU A 19 5.02 3.71 8.45
CA LEU A 19 4.86 4.08 7.05
C LEU A 19 5.05 5.59 6.94
N ILE A 20 5.98 6.01 6.10
CA ILE A 20 6.37 7.42 5.97
C ILE A 20 6.14 7.87 4.53
N ILE A 21 5.40 8.97 4.40
CA ILE A 21 5.18 9.66 3.12
C ILE A 21 6.13 10.86 3.05
N TYR A 22 6.94 10.89 2.01
CA TYR A 22 7.89 11.97 1.72
C TYR A 22 7.45 12.78 0.51
N ASN A 23 7.80 14.07 0.51
CA ASN A 23 7.92 14.81 -0.74
C ASN A 23 9.15 14.28 -1.49
N ASN A 24 8.95 13.65 -2.64
CA ASN A 24 10.05 13.03 -3.36
C ASN A 24 11.09 14.02 -3.87
N LYS A 25 10.67 15.26 -4.21
CA LYS A 25 11.57 16.32 -4.71
C LYS A 25 12.37 16.98 -3.59
N LEU A 26 11.73 17.27 -2.46
CA LEU A 26 12.33 18.00 -1.35
C LEU A 26 12.98 17.09 -0.31
N GLY A 27 12.61 15.80 -0.28
CA GLY A 27 13.10 14.81 0.66
C GLY A 27 12.55 14.93 2.09
N ASN A 28 11.70 15.93 2.37
CA ASN A 28 11.11 16.10 3.68
C ASN A 28 9.93 15.16 3.92
N ILE A 29 9.71 14.80 5.17
CA ILE A 29 8.56 14.01 5.62
C ILE A 29 7.31 14.88 5.54
N ILE A 30 6.24 14.33 4.93
CA ILE A 30 4.91 14.93 4.89
C ILE A 30 4.05 14.34 6.00
N LYS A 31 4.05 13.01 6.14
CA LYS A 31 3.19 12.29 7.10
C LYS A 31 3.84 10.98 7.53
N GLU A 32 3.60 10.61 8.78
CA GLU A 32 3.97 9.32 9.33
C GLU A 32 2.71 8.61 9.88
N PHE A 33 2.66 7.30 9.72
CA PHE A 33 1.63 6.44 10.29
C PHE A 33 2.29 5.31 11.06
N PRO A 34 1.89 5.04 12.31
CA PRO A 34 2.35 3.86 13.03
C PRO A 34 1.78 2.60 12.37
N ILE A 35 2.63 1.62 12.15
CA ILE A 35 2.26 0.31 11.59
C ILE A 35 3.01 -0.79 12.33
N LYS A 36 2.61 -2.03 12.12
CA LYS A 36 3.23 -3.24 12.68
C LYS A 36 3.32 -4.33 11.62
N ASP A 37 4.10 -5.36 11.88
CA ASP A 37 4.17 -6.53 11.01
C ASP A 37 2.78 -7.15 10.81
N GLY A 38 2.48 -7.47 9.55
CA GLY A 38 1.18 -7.97 9.13
C GLY A 38 0.16 -6.90 8.72
N ASP A 39 0.44 -5.61 8.95
CA ASP A 39 -0.37 -4.54 8.40
C ASP A 39 -0.18 -4.46 6.87
N PHE A 40 -1.17 -3.90 6.19
CA PHE A 40 -1.15 -3.59 4.77
C PHE A 40 -1.69 -2.18 4.54
N PHE A 41 -1.50 -1.66 3.36
CA PHE A 41 -2.11 -0.40 2.96
C PHE A 41 -2.58 -0.45 1.52
N SER A 42 -3.48 0.44 1.14
CA SER A 42 -3.97 0.55 -0.22
C SER A 42 -3.94 1.99 -0.72
N ILE A 43 -3.80 2.13 -2.04
CA ILE A 43 -3.90 3.41 -2.74
C ILE A 43 -4.89 3.25 -3.88
N GLY A 44 -6.00 3.99 -3.79
CA GLY A 44 -7.00 4.09 -4.83
C GLY A 44 -6.78 5.34 -5.69
N PHE A 45 -6.92 5.21 -6.99
CA PHE A 45 -6.81 6.32 -7.94
C PHE A 45 -7.70 6.11 -9.15
N ILE A 46 -7.88 7.16 -9.96
CA ILE A 46 -8.60 7.07 -11.24
C ILE A 46 -7.59 6.87 -12.35
N HIS A 47 -7.72 5.76 -13.08
CA HIS A 47 -6.85 5.46 -14.21
C HIS A 47 -7.02 6.52 -15.32
N SER A 48 -5.90 7.04 -15.83
CA SER A 48 -5.91 8.20 -16.75
C SER A 48 -6.57 7.93 -18.10
N VAL A 49 -6.52 6.70 -18.58
CA VAL A 49 -7.06 6.30 -19.90
C VAL A 49 -8.54 5.94 -19.81
N ASN A 50 -8.88 4.91 -19.05
CA ASN A 50 -10.26 4.39 -18.98
C ASN A 50 -11.16 5.12 -17.97
N LYS A 51 -10.61 6.12 -17.23
CA LYS A 51 -11.33 6.95 -16.25
C LYS A 51 -12.08 6.16 -15.18
N SER A 52 -11.59 5.00 -14.85
CA SER A 52 -12.17 4.11 -13.84
C SER A 52 -11.29 3.96 -12.62
N PRO A 53 -11.87 3.64 -11.45
CA PRO A 53 -11.11 3.41 -10.24
C PRO A 53 -10.19 2.20 -10.36
N VAL A 54 -8.99 2.34 -9.81
CA VAL A 54 -8.02 1.27 -9.58
C VAL A 54 -7.60 1.35 -8.13
N ILE A 55 -7.47 0.22 -7.45
CA ILE A 55 -6.97 0.16 -6.09
C ILE A 55 -5.84 -0.85 -6.03
N ASP A 56 -4.65 -0.36 -5.71
CA ASP A 56 -3.48 -1.20 -5.43
C ASP A 56 -3.35 -1.46 -3.93
N TYR A 57 -3.07 -2.71 -3.58
CA TYR A 57 -2.85 -3.15 -2.21
C TYR A 57 -1.41 -3.58 -2.02
N TYR A 58 -0.81 -3.08 -0.94
CA TYR A 58 0.59 -3.28 -0.60
C TYR A 58 0.74 -3.94 0.76
N ASN A 59 1.65 -4.88 0.84
CA ASN A 59 2.22 -5.37 2.09
C ASN A 59 3.71 -5.05 2.16
N PHE A 60 4.35 -5.39 3.25
CA PHE A 60 5.79 -5.22 3.44
C PHE A 60 6.36 -6.39 4.26
N ASN A 61 7.63 -6.69 4.01
CA ASN A 61 8.35 -7.76 4.71
C ASN A 61 9.11 -7.23 5.94
N GLN A 62 9.83 -8.11 6.62
CA GLN A 62 10.65 -7.76 7.79
C GLN A 62 11.81 -6.80 7.46
N ASP A 63 12.27 -6.80 6.21
CA ASP A 63 13.31 -5.90 5.71
C ASP A 63 12.75 -4.54 5.25
N ASN A 64 11.47 -4.26 5.55
CA ASN A 64 10.75 -3.04 5.18
C ASN A 64 10.60 -2.82 3.67
N GLU A 65 10.69 -3.89 2.89
CA GLU A 65 10.48 -3.85 1.46
C GLU A 65 8.99 -3.94 1.13
N ILE A 66 8.52 -3.08 0.22
CA ILE A 66 7.11 -2.99 -0.16
C ILE A 66 6.84 -3.86 -1.39
N TYR A 67 5.72 -4.58 -1.34
CA TYR A 67 5.23 -5.44 -2.42
C TYR A 67 3.79 -5.11 -2.74
N VAL A 68 3.46 -4.93 -4.03
CA VAL A 68 2.06 -5.00 -4.46
C VAL A 68 1.66 -6.48 -4.48
N TYR A 69 0.54 -6.81 -3.83
CA TYR A 69 0.06 -8.20 -3.75
C TYR A 69 -1.33 -8.41 -4.35
N LYS A 70 -2.08 -7.31 -4.52
CA LYS A 70 -3.41 -7.33 -5.12
C LYS A 70 -3.72 -6.00 -5.79
N THR A 71 -4.40 -6.04 -6.94
CA THR A 71 -4.96 -4.86 -7.62
C THR A 71 -6.41 -5.12 -8.00
N ILE A 72 -7.27 -4.12 -7.82
CA ILE A 72 -8.68 -4.15 -8.21
C ILE A 72 -8.93 -3.09 -9.29
N TYR A 73 -9.50 -3.50 -10.41
CA TYR A 73 -9.94 -2.63 -11.50
C TYR A 73 -11.47 -2.64 -11.58
N TYR A 74 -12.10 -1.46 -11.62
CA TYR A 74 -13.57 -1.35 -11.62
C TYR A 74 -14.20 -1.25 -13.01
N ASN A 75 -13.41 -1.13 -14.06
CA ASN A 75 -13.88 -1.29 -15.46
C ASN A 75 -12.77 -1.92 -16.29
N TYR A 76 -13.15 -2.87 -17.10
CA TYR A 76 -12.25 -3.46 -18.08
C TYR A 76 -12.04 -2.51 -19.26
N GLY A 77 -10.79 -2.17 -19.55
CA GLY A 77 -10.46 -1.26 -20.66
C GLY A 77 -8.97 -1.23 -20.99
N ALA A 78 -8.59 -0.42 -21.95
CA ALA A 78 -7.21 -0.26 -22.37
C ALA A 78 -6.30 0.16 -21.21
N GLY A 79 -5.20 -0.59 -21.01
CA GLY A 79 -4.23 -0.37 -19.94
C GLY A 79 -4.40 -1.29 -18.72
N VAL A 80 -5.39 -2.17 -18.74
CA VAL A 80 -5.47 -3.29 -17.79
C VAL A 80 -4.56 -4.40 -18.32
N GLU A 81 -3.67 -4.88 -17.48
CA GLU A 81 -2.77 -5.99 -17.81
C GLU A 81 -3.61 -7.24 -18.14
N SER A 82 -3.52 -7.72 -19.36
CA SER A 82 -4.36 -8.82 -19.87
C SER A 82 -3.67 -10.18 -19.73
N GLU A 83 -2.37 -10.18 -19.45
CA GLU A 83 -1.58 -11.38 -19.28
C GLU A 83 -1.18 -11.50 -17.81
N LEU A 84 -1.55 -12.64 -17.18
CA LEU A 84 -1.15 -12.94 -15.82
C LEU A 84 0.31 -13.40 -15.80
N GLU A 85 1.08 -12.90 -14.85
CA GLU A 85 2.46 -13.32 -14.62
C GLU A 85 2.53 -14.31 -13.45
N ASN A 86 3.37 -15.33 -13.59
CA ASN A 86 3.70 -16.29 -12.52
C ASN A 86 2.48 -16.96 -11.85
N GLU A 87 2.30 -16.73 -10.54
CA GLU A 87 1.23 -17.32 -9.71
C GLU A 87 0.00 -16.40 -9.58
N GLU A 88 -0.07 -15.34 -10.36
CA GLU A 88 -1.19 -14.41 -10.33
C GLU A 88 -2.50 -15.08 -10.68
N THR A 89 -3.55 -14.68 -10.02
CA THR A 89 -4.91 -15.20 -10.24
C THR A 89 -5.88 -14.06 -10.50
N LEU A 90 -6.72 -14.27 -11.52
CA LEU A 90 -7.78 -13.33 -11.88
C LEU A 90 -9.13 -13.83 -11.34
N LYS A 91 -9.83 -12.95 -10.64
CA LYS A 91 -11.21 -13.16 -10.17
C LYS A 91 -12.09 -11.98 -10.58
N TYR A 92 -13.39 -12.21 -10.63
CA TYR A 92 -14.38 -11.15 -10.84
C TYR A 92 -15.21 -10.99 -9.58
N GLY A 93 -15.36 -9.75 -9.13
CA GLY A 93 -16.27 -9.40 -8.04
C GLY A 93 -17.73 -9.39 -8.50
N ASP A 94 -18.66 -9.47 -7.55
CA ASP A 94 -20.11 -9.41 -7.82
C ASP A 94 -20.53 -8.04 -8.43
N ASP A 95 -19.73 -7.01 -8.22
CA ASP A 95 -19.88 -5.66 -8.79
C ASP A 95 -19.27 -5.51 -10.18
N GLY A 96 -18.75 -6.60 -10.77
CA GLY A 96 -18.08 -6.59 -12.07
C GLY A 96 -16.63 -6.10 -12.02
N SER A 97 -16.07 -5.87 -10.86
CA SER A 97 -14.66 -5.55 -10.70
C SER A 97 -13.78 -6.73 -11.11
N MET A 98 -12.60 -6.44 -11.61
CA MET A 98 -11.56 -7.41 -11.93
C MET A 98 -10.50 -7.35 -10.84
N ILE A 99 -10.25 -8.48 -10.19
CA ILE A 99 -9.34 -8.60 -9.05
C ILE A 99 -8.17 -9.48 -9.45
N ILE A 100 -6.97 -8.94 -9.45
CA ILE A 100 -5.73 -9.68 -9.63
C ILE A 100 -5.09 -9.87 -8.25
N GLU A 101 -4.87 -11.12 -7.85
CA GLU A 101 -4.25 -11.51 -6.58
C GLU A 101 -2.96 -12.28 -6.82
N ASN A 102 -2.16 -12.46 -5.76
CA ASN A 102 -0.87 -13.15 -5.74
C ASN A 102 0.19 -12.48 -6.63
N ILE A 103 0.12 -11.17 -6.80
CA ILE A 103 1.05 -10.41 -7.66
C ILE A 103 2.49 -10.52 -7.12
N ASN A 104 2.71 -10.32 -5.82
CA ASN A 104 4.00 -10.44 -5.13
C ASN A 104 5.17 -9.70 -5.83
N LYS A 105 4.90 -8.52 -6.36
CA LYS A 105 5.87 -7.69 -7.08
C LYS A 105 6.48 -6.63 -6.18
N LYS A 106 7.80 -6.71 -5.97
CA LYS A 106 8.54 -5.70 -5.19
C LYS A 106 8.52 -4.35 -5.90
N ILE A 107 8.17 -3.31 -5.15
CA ILE A 107 8.18 -1.92 -5.61
C ILE A 107 9.16 -1.11 -4.75
N ASN A 108 10.25 -0.68 -5.34
CA ASN A 108 11.22 0.15 -4.64
C ASN A 108 11.96 1.08 -5.63
N PRO A 109 11.78 2.39 -5.49
CA PRO A 109 10.91 3.09 -4.54
C PRO A 109 9.42 3.06 -4.96
N LEU A 110 8.51 3.11 -3.97
CA LEU A 110 7.08 3.31 -4.25
C LEU A 110 6.81 4.80 -4.44
N LEU A 111 6.50 5.19 -5.67
CA LEU A 111 6.26 6.57 -6.07
C LEU A 111 4.84 6.74 -6.61
N TYR A 112 4.17 7.82 -6.19
CA TYR A 112 2.90 8.26 -6.76
C TYR A 112 2.94 9.74 -7.13
N TYR A 113 2.43 10.07 -8.32
CA TYR A 113 2.17 11.46 -8.69
C TYR A 113 0.74 11.83 -8.31
N ILE A 114 0.60 12.72 -7.33
CA ILE A 114 -0.69 13.22 -6.88
C ILE A 114 -1.09 14.37 -7.79
N SER A 115 -1.91 14.08 -8.80
CA SER A 115 -2.37 15.04 -9.78
C SER A 115 -3.39 16.03 -9.19
N ASN A 116 -3.75 17.05 -9.95
CA ASN A 116 -4.85 17.95 -9.61
C ASN A 116 -6.20 17.56 -10.24
N LEU A 117 -6.22 16.44 -11.01
CA LEU A 117 -7.44 16.01 -11.71
C LEU A 117 -8.31 15.10 -10.86
N TYR A 118 -7.69 14.14 -10.19
CA TYR A 118 -8.36 13.16 -9.34
C TYR A 118 -7.58 12.95 -8.05
N ASP A 119 -8.31 12.88 -6.93
CA ASP A 119 -7.72 12.59 -5.63
C ASP A 119 -7.30 11.12 -5.53
N HIS A 120 -6.18 10.88 -4.88
CA HIS A 120 -5.76 9.54 -4.50
C HIS A 120 -6.26 9.25 -3.09
N LYS A 121 -6.77 8.05 -2.88
CA LYS A 121 -7.31 7.59 -1.59
C LYS A 121 -6.37 6.59 -0.96
N PHE A 122 -5.92 6.90 0.25
CA PHE A 122 -5.00 6.07 1.01
C PHE A 122 -5.73 5.43 2.20
N ARG A 123 -5.39 4.18 2.51
CA ARG A 123 -5.98 3.46 3.64
C ARG A 123 -4.95 2.49 4.23
N ILE A 124 -4.90 2.41 5.56
CA ILE A 124 -4.13 1.38 6.28
C ILE A 124 -5.13 0.33 6.77
N ASN A 125 -4.87 -0.94 6.45
CA ASN A 125 -5.79 -2.05 6.72
C ASN A 125 -7.21 -1.72 6.22
N ASP A 126 -8.22 -2.05 7.00
CA ASP A 126 -9.62 -1.71 6.74
C ASP A 126 -10.06 -0.42 7.46
N GLY A 127 -9.10 0.46 7.77
CA GLY A 127 -9.35 1.73 8.43
C GLY A 127 -10.03 2.77 7.56
N GLU A 128 -10.09 4.00 8.06
CA GLU A 128 -10.69 5.13 7.33
C GLU A 128 -9.89 5.48 6.08
N GLU A 129 -10.60 5.91 5.05
CA GLU A 129 -10.04 6.42 3.81
C GLU A 129 -9.53 7.85 4.00
N ILE A 130 -8.30 8.10 3.60
CA ILE A 130 -7.60 9.37 3.73
C ILE A 130 -7.39 9.97 2.34
N SER A 131 -7.77 11.22 2.15
CA SER A 131 -7.47 11.99 0.94
C SER A 131 -5.99 12.35 0.89
N LEU A 132 -5.29 11.93 -0.17
CA LEU A 132 -3.90 12.36 -0.35
C LEU A 132 -3.78 13.82 -0.81
N TRP A 133 -4.85 14.42 -1.36
CA TRP A 133 -4.86 15.87 -1.59
C TRP A 133 -4.80 16.67 -0.27
N ASP A 134 -5.52 16.20 0.74
CA ASP A 134 -5.53 16.86 2.05
C ASP A 134 -4.21 16.68 2.79
N VAL A 135 -3.56 15.54 2.63
CA VAL A 135 -2.30 15.21 3.32
C VAL A 135 -1.08 15.79 2.60
N CYS A 136 -1.02 15.65 1.28
CA CYS A 136 0.19 15.90 0.49
C CYS A 136 0.09 17.14 -0.39
N GLY A 137 -1.13 17.61 -0.67
CA GLY A 137 -1.39 18.62 -1.71
C GLY A 137 -1.47 18.00 -3.09
N LYS A 138 -1.51 18.86 -4.12
CA LYS A 138 -1.68 18.51 -5.53
C LYS A 138 -0.40 18.80 -6.32
N ASN A 139 -0.27 18.16 -7.48
CA ASN A 139 0.88 18.32 -8.40
C ASN A 139 2.22 18.01 -7.72
N ILE A 140 2.25 16.96 -6.93
CA ILE A 140 3.43 16.52 -6.17
C ILE A 140 3.69 15.03 -6.41
N THR A 141 4.95 14.67 -6.53
CA THR A 141 5.35 13.26 -6.44
C THR A 141 5.70 12.93 -5.00
N ILE A 142 5.00 11.97 -4.44
CA ILE A 142 5.29 11.41 -3.13
C ILE A 142 6.09 10.12 -3.26
N ARG A 143 6.84 9.81 -2.20
CA ARG A 143 7.56 8.56 -2.02
C ARG A 143 7.12 7.94 -0.69
N ILE A 144 6.81 6.66 -0.71
CA ILE A 144 6.38 5.91 0.48
C ILE A 144 7.46 4.91 0.85
N GLU A 145 7.81 4.89 2.13
CA GLU A 145 8.79 3.98 2.72
C GLU A 145 8.29 3.42 4.04
N ILE A 146 8.77 2.22 4.40
CA ILE A 146 8.62 1.62 5.72
C ILE A 146 9.93 1.75 6.48
N LYS A 147 9.86 2.17 7.74
CA LYS A 147 11.02 2.30 8.64
C LYS A 147 10.67 1.85 10.04
#